data_d43faae7a2fb6c63583e492a433c785f
#
_entry.id   d43faae7a2fb6c63583e492a433c785f
#
_cell.length_a   1.000
_cell.length_b   1.000
_cell.length_c   1.000
_cell.angle_alpha   90.00
_cell.angle_beta   90.00
_cell.angle_gamma   90.00
#
_symmetry.space_group_name_H-M   'P 1'
#
loop_
_entity.id
_entity.type
_entity.pdbx_description
1 polymer ?
#
loop_
_entity_poly.entity_id
_entity_poly.type
_entity_poly.pdbx_seq_one_letter_code
_entity_poly.pdbx_strand_id
1 'polypeptide(L)'
;MSATGKTVLRVENVTMQFGGVVAIDNLSMEVHEGEIVALIGPNGAGKTTAFNCITGVYEPTNGAVYFDDQLIAVNHPSGRMKRAYAGQNGTMYAGKHVHLTPDKITKRGIARTFQNIRLWSSMTVFENVLTAKHMRAKQNVFSSTFRGNAKEEKRMREETMTLLVEQGLDKYKDERATSLPYGLQRRLEIARALATNPKLLLLDEPAAGMNPQETQELARFIHEIRDKYGLTIFLIEHHMDLVMRISDYIYVIDFGSEIAQGVPKDVQNNQRVIDAYLGVVEDE
;
A
#
# COMPACT_ATOMS: atom_id res chain seq x y z
N MET A 1 -22.00 -5.32 -8.56
CA MET A 1 -21.53 -5.85 -9.86
C MET A 1 -20.10 -6.33 -9.61
N SER A 2 -19.80 -7.60 -9.91
CA SER A 2 -18.44 -8.13 -9.78
C SER A 2 -17.52 -7.31 -10.69
N ALA A 3 -16.40 -6.83 -10.17
CA ALA A 3 -15.41 -6.11 -10.96
C ALA A 3 -14.96 -6.99 -12.14
N THR A 4 -15.03 -6.46 -13.34
CA THR A 4 -14.72 -7.18 -14.60
C THR A 4 -13.26 -7.01 -14.99
N GLY A 5 -12.42 -6.43 -14.12
CA GLY A 5 -11.02 -6.15 -14.36
C GLY A 5 -10.09 -7.34 -14.05
N LYS A 6 -8.87 -7.30 -14.60
CA LYS A 6 -7.80 -8.24 -14.23
C LYS A 6 -7.43 -8.06 -12.76
N THR A 7 -7.32 -9.16 -12.00
CA THR A 7 -6.84 -9.10 -10.60
C THR A 7 -5.36 -8.74 -10.58
N VAL A 8 -5.02 -7.64 -9.89
CA VAL A 8 -3.64 -7.14 -9.72
C VAL A 8 -3.03 -7.63 -8.42
N LEU A 9 -3.80 -7.60 -7.33
CA LEU A 9 -3.39 -8.13 -6.03
C LEU A 9 -4.43 -9.16 -5.57
N ARG A 10 -3.95 -10.31 -5.11
CA ARG A 10 -4.78 -11.35 -4.50
C ARG A 10 -4.11 -11.86 -3.23
N VAL A 11 -4.83 -11.76 -2.15
CA VAL A 11 -4.49 -12.25 -0.80
C VAL A 11 -5.37 -13.45 -0.52
N GLU A 12 -4.78 -14.59 -0.20
CA GLU A 12 -5.49 -15.84 0.02
C GLU A 12 -5.21 -16.40 1.42
N ASN A 13 -6.22 -16.46 2.25
CA ASN A 13 -6.19 -17.09 3.57
C ASN A 13 -4.99 -16.65 4.44
N VAL A 14 -4.61 -15.39 4.36
CA VAL A 14 -3.46 -14.87 5.09
C VAL A 14 -3.78 -14.78 6.57
N THR A 15 -2.98 -15.46 7.37
CA THR A 15 -2.96 -15.36 8.82
C THR A 15 -1.60 -14.85 9.25
N MET A 16 -1.58 -13.87 10.15
CA MET A 16 -0.35 -13.38 10.79
C MET A 16 -0.49 -13.47 12.30
N GLN A 17 0.36 -14.29 12.92
CA GLN A 17 0.37 -14.53 14.35
C GLN A 17 1.69 -14.13 14.97
N PHE A 18 1.64 -13.34 16.03
CA PHE A 18 2.79 -12.91 16.82
C PHE A 18 2.72 -13.60 18.19
N GLY A 19 3.48 -14.66 18.38
CA GLY A 19 3.42 -15.44 19.61
C GLY A 19 2.01 -16.02 19.83
N GLY A 20 1.32 -15.56 20.88
CA GLY A 20 -0.05 -15.97 21.19
C GLY A 20 -1.14 -15.09 20.57
N VAL A 21 -0.79 -14.01 19.88
CA VAL A 21 -1.76 -13.06 19.33
C VAL A 21 -1.91 -13.26 17.82
N VAL A 22 -3.12 -13.55 17.38
CA VAL A 22 -3.47 -13.58 15.96
C VAL A 22 -3.89 -12.17 15.54
N ALA A 23 -3.03 -11.48 14.79
CA ALA A 23 -3.25 -10.12 14.35
C ALA A 23 -4.08 -10.04 13.06
N ILE A 24 -4.03 -11.10 12.24
CA ILE A 24 -4.88 -11.32 11.07
C ILE A 24 -5.19 -12.80 11.03
N ASP A 25 -6.45 -13.14 10.83
CA ASP A 25 -6.91 -14.52 10.73
C ASP A 25 -7.66 -14.74 9.41
N ASN A 26 -7.07 -15.58 8.56
CA ASN A 26 -7.70 -16.10 7.35
C ASN A 26 -8.20 -15.02 6.36
N LEU A 27 -7.49 -13.89 6.26
CA LEU A 27 -7.89 -12.78 5.40
C LEU A 27 -7.72 -13.13 3.92
N SER A 28 -8.78 -12.90 3.14
CA SER A 28 -8.76 -13.05 1.68
C SER A 28 -9.33 -11.81 1.02
N MET A 29 -8.61 -11.27 0.03
CA MET A 29 -8.98 -10.03 -0.67
C MET A 29 -8.49 -10.05 -2.10
N GLU A 30 -9.18 -9.32 -2.98
CA GLU A 30 -8.74 -9.06 -4.34
C GLU A 30 -8.78 -7.56 -4.65
N VAL A 31 -7.84 -7.09 -5.46
CA VAL A 31 -7.80 -5.72 -5.98
C VAL A 31 -7.65 -5.83 -7.49
N HIS A 32 -8.57 -5.22 -8.25
CA HIS A 32 -8.56 -5.28 -9.71
C HIS A 32 -7.92 -4.04 -10.33
N GLU A 33 -7.50 -4.18 -11.58
CA GLU A 33 -6.79 -3.14 -12.31
C GLU A 33 -7.63 -1.84 -12.43
N GLY A 34 -7.01 -0.72 -12.07
CA GLY A 34 -7.63 0.61 -12.13
C GLY A 34 -8.56 0.94 -10.97
N GLU A 35 -8.82 0.02 -10.04
CA GLU A 35 -9.67 0.28 -8.89
C GLU A 35 -8.94 1.03 -7.77
N ILE A 36 -9.71 1.78 -7.00
CA ILE A 36 -9.35 2.27 -5.67
C ILE A 36 -10.05 1.40 -4.64
N VAL A 37 -9.30 0.54 -3.96
CA VAL A 37 -9.82 -0.34 -2.92
C VAL A 37 -9.38 0.17 -1.55
N ALA A 38 -10.27 0.16 -0.57
CA ALA A 38 -9.94 0.51 0.81
C ALA A 38 -10.01 -0.70 1.75
N LEU A 39 -9.08 -0.75 2.70
CA LEU A 39 -9.14 -1.63 3.87
C LEU A 39 -9.37 -0.78 5.11
N ILE A 40 -10.54 -0.92 5.72
CA ILE A 40 -10.95 -0.14 6.89
C ILE A 40 -11.18 -1.04 8.09
N GLY A 41 -11.36 -0.44 9.26
CA GLY A 41 -11.62 -1.12 10.53
C GLY A 41 -11.15 -0.31 11.71
N PRO A 42 -11.54 -0.65 12.94
CA PRO A 42 -11.10 0.01 14.16
C PRO A 42 -9.58 0.00 14.36
N ASN A 43 -9.10 0.78 15.32
CA ASN A 43 -7.69 0.72 15.70
C ASN A 43 -7.36 -0.65 16.28
N GLY A 44 -6.23 -1.22 15.84
CA GLY A 44 -5.85 -2.57 16.24
C GLY A 44 -6.49 -3.70 15.42
N ALA A 45 -7.38 -3.42 14.48
CA ALA A 45 -8.05 -4.44 13.65
C ALA A 45 -7.11 -5.25 12.73
N GLY A 46 -5.82 -4.87 12.60
CA GLY A 46 -4.86 -5.64 11.80
C GLY A 46 -4.51 -5.01 10.42
N LYS A 47 -5.06 -3.86 10.06
CA LYS A 47 -4.86 -3.18 8.76
C LYS A 47 -3.40 -3.04 8.35
N THR A 48 -2.59 -2.43 9.21
CA THR A 48 -1.14 -2.22 8.96
C THR A 48 -0.40 -3.56 8.89
N THR A 49 -0.85 -4.57 9.64
CA THR A 49 -0.28 -5.93 9.56
C THR A 49 -0.55 -6.56 8.20
N ALA A 50 -1.76 -6.38 7.62
CA ALA A 50 -2.08 -6.82 6.27
C ALA A 50 -1.15 -6.16 5.23
N PHE A 51 -0.96 -4.84 5.28
CA PHE A 51 -0.04 -4.15 4.41
C PHE A 51 1.41 -4.63 4.56
N ASN A 52 1.84 -4.93 5.80
CA ASN A 52 3.17 -5.46 6.06
C ASN A 52 3.38 -6.85 5.47
N CYS A 53 2.36 -7.72 5.46
CA CYS A 53 2.41 -9.01 4.79
C CYS A 53 2.46 -8.85 3.26
N ILE A 54 1.66 -7.94 2.69
CA ILE A 54 1.64 -7.67 1.24
C ILE A 54 2.97 -7.08 0.76
N THR A 55 3.59 -6.23 1.56
CA THR A 55 4.84 -5.53 1.20
C THR A 55 6.11 -6.27 1.60
N GLY A 56 6.00 -7.49 2.13
CA GLY A 56 7.14 -8.33 2.50
C GLY A 56 7.92 -7.84 3.72
N VAL A 57 7.34 -6.94 4.53
CA VAL A 57 7.88 -6.55 5.84
C VAL A 57 7.67 -7.68 6.84
N TYR A 58 6.51 -8.33 6.77
CA TYR A 58 6.21 -9.53 7.54
C TYR A 58 6.01 -10.71 6.61
N GLU A 59 6.57 -11.84 6.99
CA GLU A 59 6.25 -13.13 6.40
C GLU A 59 4.95 -13.64 7.04
N PRO A 60 3.90 -13.95 6.27
CA PRO A 60 2.67 -14.49 6.83
C PRO A 60 2.93 -15.81 7.57
N THR A 61 2.21 -16.05 8.64
CA THR A 61 2.26 -17.34 9.34
C THR A 61 1.63 -18.44 8.50
N ASN A 62 0.56 -18.12 7.76
CA ASN A 62 -0.12 -19.01 6.82
C ASN A 62 -0.70 -18.19 5.67
N GLY A 63 -0.92 -18.82 4.52
CA GLY A 63 -1.60 -18.22 3.37
C GLY A 63 -0.65 -17.76 2.27
N ALA A 64 -1.19 -17.10 1.25
CA ALA A 64 -0.45 -16.67 0.09
C ALA A 64 -0.84 -15.27 -0.38
N VAL A 65 0.12 -14.56 -0.97
CA VAL A 65 -0.08 -13.26 -1.61
C VAL A 65 0.45 -13.33 -3.04
N TYR A 66 -0.40 -12.95 -3.99
CA TYR A 66 -0.06 -12.88 -5.40
C TYR A 66 -0.14 -11.44 -5.90
N PHE A 67 0.78 -11.07 -6.74
CA PHE A 67 0.78 -9.81 -7.45
C PHE A 67 0.97 -10.06 -8.95
N ASP A 68 0.03 -9.58 -9.76
CA ASP A 68 0.01 -9.81 -11.23
C ASP A 68 0.17 -11.31 -11.56
N ASP A 69 -0.61 -12.16 -10.87
CA ASP A 69 -0.61 -13.63 -10.90
C ASP A 69 0.71 -14.30 -10.44
N GLN A 70 1.68 -13.53 -9.99
CA GLN A 70 2.95 -14.05 -9.47
C GLN A 70 2.93 -14.13 -7.96
N LEU A 71 3.32 -15.29 -7.43
CA LEU A 71 3.46 -15.51 -5.99
C LEU A 71 4.58 -14.63 -5.42
N ILE A 72 4.25 -13.78 -4.44
CA ILE A 72 5.21 -12.89 -3.76
C ILE A 72 5.46 -13.28 -2.31
N ALA A 73 4.47 -13.89 -1.66
CA ALA A 73 4.62 -14.49 -0.34
C ALA A 73 3.73 -15.74 -0.23
N VAL A 74 4.24 -16.80 0.36
CA VAL A 74 3.46 -17.98 0.80
C VAL A 74 4.18 -18.65 1.93
N ASN A 75 3.43 -19.01 2.95
CA ASN A 75 3.95 -19.76 4.09
C ASN A 75 2.88 -20.68 4.67
N HIS A 76 3.32 -21.66 5.46
CA HIS A 76 2.49 -22.57 6.24
C HIS A 76 3.18 -22.90 7.56
N PRO A 77 2.44 -22.92 8.69
CA PRO A 77 3.03 -23.19 9.98
C PRO A 77 3.77 -24.52 10.03
N SER A 78 5.03 -24.49 10.48
CA SER A 78 5.90 -25.66 10.58
C SER A 78 6.56 -25.72 11.97
N GLY A 79 7.11 -26.87 12.34
CA GLY A 79 7.84 -27.06 13.58
C GLY A 79 7.04 -26.65 14.83
N ARG A 80 7.62 -25.77 15.65
CA ARG A 80 6.96 -25.28 16.88
C ARG A 80 5.73 -24.43 16.59
N MET A 81 5.76 -23.67 15.50
CA MET A 81 4.63 -22.82 15.09
C MET A 81 3.40 -23.64 14.72
N LYS A 82 3.55 -24.85 14.16
CA LYS A 82 2.44 -25.74 13.87
C LYS A 82 1.59 -26.08 15.11
N ARG A 83 2.21 -26.15 16.31
CA ARG A 83 1.51 -26.42 17.58
C ARG A 83 0.90 -25.16 18.19
N ALA A 84 1.48 -24.00 17.90
CA ALA A 84 1.05 -22.71 18.45
C ALA A 84 0.09 -21.97 17.51
N TYR A 85 -0.10 -22.45 16.28
CA TYR A 85 -0.95 -21.84 15.29
C TYR A 85 -2.42 -21.95 15.69
N ALA A 86 -3.05 -20.81 15.92
CA ALA A 86 -4.45 -20.70 16.32
C ALA A 86 -5.38 -20.24 15.19
N GLY A 87 -4.82 -19.86 14.02
CA GLY A 87 -5.61 -19.43 12.86
C GLY A 87 -6.33 -20.59 12.17
N GLN A 88 -7.32 -20.25 11.36
CA GLN A 88 -8.04 -21.24 10.56
C GLN A 88 -7.20 -21.53 9.31
N ASN A 89 -6.94 -22.79 9.05
CA ASN A 89 -6.67 -23.39 7.80
C ASN A 89 -5.63 -24.41 7.67
N GLY A 90 -6.03 -25.14 6.75
CA GLY A 90 -5.53 -26.35 6.34
C GLY A 90 -4.15 -26.37 5.71
N THR A 91 -3.80 -27.56 5.24
CA THR A 91 -2.53 -27.92 4.62
C THR A 91 -2.35 -27.40 3.18
N MET A 92 -3.22 -26.50 2.69
CA MET A 92 -3.24 -26.02 1.30
C MET A 92 -1.89 -25.42 0.86
N TYR A 93 -1.17 -24.79 1.79
CA TYR A 93 0.11 -24.15 1.55
C TYR A 93 1.30 -24.98 2.08
N ALA A 94 1.04 -26.18 2.61
CA ALA A 94 2.08 -27.04 3.18
C ALA A 94 3.19 -27.34 2.16
N GLY A 95 4.44 -27.20 2.60
CA GLY A 95 5.62 -27.42 1.78
C GLY A 95 5.94 -26.29 0.80
N LYS A 96 5.13 -25.22 0.75
CA LYS A 96 5.41 -24.03 -0.04
C LYS A 96 6.00 -22.94 0.85
N HIS A 97 7.07 -22.31 0.39
CA HIS A 97 7.67 -21.16 1.05
C HIS A 97 8.25 -20.19 0.02
N VAL A 98 7.68 -19.00 -0.01
CA VAL A 98 8.19 -17.86 -0.80
C VAL A 98 8.02 -16.60 0.06
N HIS A 99 9.08 -15.84 0.20
CA HIS A 99 9.03 -14.53 0.84
C HIS A 99 9.95 -13.57 0.09
N LEU A 100 9.35 -12.64 -0.63
CA LEU A 100 10.08 -11.58 -1.29
C LEU A 100 10.31 -10.41 -0.35
N THR A 101 11.53 -9.89 -0.36
CA THR A 101 11.88 -8.68 0.38
C THR A 101 11.22 -7.44 -0.21
N PRO A 102 11.00 -6.35 0.57
CA PRO A 102 10.32 -5.13 0.12
C PRO A 102 10.93 -4.51 -1.15
N ASP A 103 12.26 -4.55 -1.29
CA ASP A 103 12.93 -4.05 -2.50
C ASP A 103 12.58 -4.86 -3.75
N LYS A 104 12.46 -6.18 -3.63
CA LYS A 104 12.03 -7.06 -4.74
C LYS A 104 10.57 -6.85 -5.10
N ILE A 105 9.71 -6.63 -4.10
CA ILE A 105 8.29 -6.34 -4.29
C ILE A 105 8.12 -4.99 -4.99
N THR A 106 8.89 -3.97 -4.57
CA THR A 106 8.86 -2.66 -5.23
C THR A 106 9.35 -2.74 -6.69
N LYS A 107 10.40 -3.52 -6.96
CA LYS A 107 10.86 -3.78 -8.33
C LYS A 107 9.81 -4.46 -9.21
N ARG A 108 8.90 -5.23 -8.63
CA ARG A 108 7.78 -5.85 -9.35
C ARG A 108 6.65 -4.87 -9.68
N GLY A 109 6.57 -3.74 -8.98
CA GLY A 109 5.60 -2.70 -9.27
C GLY A 109 4.61 -2.39 -8.15
N ILE A 110 4.93 -2.76 -6.90
CA ILE A 110 4.18 -2.32 -5.71
C ILE A 110 4.98 -1.20 -5.03
N ALA A 111 4.40 -0.01 -4.92
CA ALA A 111 4.96 1.06 -4.10
C ALA A 111 4.07 1.34 -2.89
N ARG A 112 4.66 1.78 -1.78
CA ARG A 112 3.95 2.11 -0.55
C ARG A 112 4.40 3.46 0.00
N THR A 113 3.44 4.28 0.41
CA THR A 113 3.66 5.40 1.34
C THR A 113 3.53 4.90 2.78
N PHE A 114 3.91 5.72 3.75
CA PHE A 114 3.81 5.35 5.16
C PHE A 114 2.92 6.35 5.90
N GLN A 115 2.30 5.92 6.99
CA GLN A 115 1.48 6.77 7.85
C GLN A 115 2.27 8.02 8.29
N ASN A 116 3.47 7.83 8.84
CA ASN A 116 4.41 8.92 9.08
C ASN A 116 5.24 9.16 7.81
N ILE A 117 5.21 10.37 7.29
CA ILE A 117 5.96 10.77 6.09
C ILE A 117 7.44 10.43 6.25
N ARG A 118 7.98 9.61 5.35
CA ARG A 118 9.38 9.16 5.38
C ARG A 118 10.17 9.77 4.23
N LEU A 119 10.45 11.07 4.30
CA LEU A 119 11.32 11.76 3.37
C LEU A 119 12.76 11.79 3.89
N TRP A 120 13.74 11.78 2.98
CA TRP A 120 15.13 12.03 3.35
C TRP A 120 15.31 13.51 3.68
N SER A 121 15.42 13.81 4.97
CA SER A 121 15.45 15.16 5.51
C SER A 121 16.66 15.99 5.05
N SER A 122 17.77 15.33 4.77
CA SER A 122 19.01 15.96 4.27
C SER A 122 18.99 16.24 2.77
N MET A 123 18.02 15.70 2.03
CA MET A 123 17.91 15.83 0.58
C MET A 123 16.89 16.91 0.19
N THR A 124 17.10 17.48 -0.99
CA THR A 124 16.14 18.37 -1.63
C THR A 124 14.90 17.60 -2.13
N VAL A 125 13.86 18.33 -2.51
CA VAL A 125 12.66 17.79 -3.17
C VAL A 125 13.05 16.98 -4.41
N PHE A 126 13.91 17.54 -5.25
CA PHE A 126 14.40 16.89 -6.46
C PHE A 126 15.17 15.59 -6.16
N GLU A 127 16.09 15.65 -5.20
CA GLU A 127 16.91 14.48 -4.82
C GLU A 127 16.08 13.34 -4.21
N ASN A 128 15.04 13.66 -3.44
CA ASN A 128 14.12 12.65 -2.90
C ASN A 128 13.46 11.83 -4.01
N VAL A 129 13.01 12.48 -5.09
CA VAL A 129 12.36 11.80 -6.22
C VAL A 129 13.39 11.09 -7.10
N LEU A 130 14.52 11.74 -7.40
CA LEU A 130 15.58 11.16 -8.22
C LEU A 130 16.14 9.86 -7.62
N THR A 131 16.32 9.81 -6.30
CA THR A 131 16.81 8.62 -5.62
C THR A 131 15.89 7.40 -5.83
N ALA A 132 14.58 7.61 -5.88
CA ALA A 132 13.63 6.53 -6.17
C ALA A 132 13.71 6.04 -7.63
N LYS A 133 14.05 6.91 -8.57
CA LYS A 133 14.31 6.52 -9.98
C LYS A 133 15.50 5.58 -10.11
N HIS A 134 16.56 5.78 -9.33
CA HIS A 134 17.75 4.91 -9.36
C HIS A 134 17.45 3.44 -9.02
N MET A 135 16.40 3.15 -8.29
CA MET A 135 16.00 1.78 -8.00
C MET A 135 15.67 0.97 -9.27
N ARG A 136 15.24 1.64 -10.35
CA ARG A 136 14.93 1.02 -11.64
C ARG A 136 16.08 1.12 -12.65
N ALA A 137 17.18 1.77 -12.30
CA ALA A 137 18.33 1.86 -13.19
C ALA A 137 18.89 0.47 -13.49
N LYS A 138 19.09 0.16 -14.77
CA LYS A 138 19.67 -1.11 -15.24
C LYS A 138 21.20 -1.09 -15.14
N GLN A 139 21.74 -0.72 -13.99
CA GLN A 139 23.19 -0.62 -13.83
C GLN A 139 23.78 -1.95 -13.37
N ASN A 140 24.65 -2.54 -14.20
CA ASN A 140 25.63 -3.53 -13.78
C ASN A 140 26.93 -2.82 -13.37
N VAL A 141 27.66 -3.36 -12.40
CA VAL A 141 28.95 -2.83 -11.90
C VAL A 141 29.93 -2.53 -13.02
N PHE A 142 29.85 -3.24 -14.15
CA PHE A 142 30.65 -3.02 -15.35
C PHE A 142 30.23 -1.80 -16.19
N SER A 143 28.94 -1.40 -16.19
CA SER A 143 28.47 -0.26 -16.99
C SER A 143 28.73 1.08 -16.30
N SER A 144 28.93 1.10 -14.99
CA SER A 144 29.25 2.30 -14.21
C SER A 144 30.64 2.86 -14.52
N THR A 145 31.54 2.05 -15.10
CA THR A 145 32.92 2.44 -15.40
C THR A 145 33.05 3.09 -16.78
N PHE A 146 32.09 2.96 -17.68
CA PHE A 146 32.11 3.53 -19.03
C PHE A 146 30.91 4.45 -19.30
N ARG A 147 31.15 5.56 -20.04
CA ARG A 147 30.29 6.68 -20.41
C ARG A 147 28.77 6.41 -20.72
N GLY A 148 28.30 5.19 -20.63
CA GLY A 148 26.87 4.82 -20.77
C GLY A 148 25.97 5.41 -19.67
N ASN A 149 26.54 5.79 -18.54
CA ASN A 149 25.84 6.29 -17.36
C ASN A 149 25.28 7.72 -17.52
N ALA A 150 25.96 8.58 -18.28
CA ALA A 150 25.56 9.98 -18.43
C ALA A 150 24.22 10.17 -19.16
N LYS A 151 23.92 9.31 -20.14
CA LYS A 151 22.65 9.37 -20.88
C LYS A 151 21.46 8.89 -20.03
N GLU A 152 21.66 7.84 -19.24
CA GLU A 152 20.63 7.32 -18.32
C GLU A 152 20.39 8.29 -17.17
N GLU A 153 21.45 8.85 -16.58
CA GLU A 153 21.36 9.88 -15.54
C GLU A 153 20.60 11.11 -16.05
N LYS A 154 20.92 11.60 -17.26
CA LYS A 154 20.21 12.71 -17.87
C LYS A 154 18.73 12.41 -18.03
N ARG A 155 18.38 11.22 -18.54
CA ARG A 155 16.97 10.79 -18.67
C ARG A 155 16.26 10.77 -17.33
N MET A 156 16.86 10.17 -16.29
CA MET A 156 16.26 10.12 -14.96
C MET A 156 16.02 11.51 -14.37
N ARG A 157 16.94 12.46 -14.61
CA ARG A 157 16.77 13.86 -14.18
C ARG A 157 15.63 14.55 -14.92
N GLU A 158 15.51 14.34 -16.23
CA GLU A 158 14.42 14.88 -17.05
C GLU A 158 13.07 14.30 -16.60
N GLU A 159 12.97 12.99 -16.42
CA GLU A 159 11.77 12.32 -15.91
C GLU A 159 11.41 12.78 -14.48
N THR A 160 12.42 13.03 -13.64
CA THR A 160 12.21 13.56 -12.28
C THR A 160 11.62 14.98 -12.34
N MET A 161 12.17 15.84 -13.20
CA MET A 161 11.62 17.19 -13.40
C MET A 161 10.20 17.17 -13.93
N THR A 162 9.91 16.31 -14.92
CA THR A 162 8.57 16.13 -15.45
C THR A 162 7.60 15.74 -14.33
N LEU A 163 7.96 14.76 -13.53
CA LEU A 163 7.12 14.31 -12.40
C LEU A 163 6.92 15.43 -11.37
N LEU A 164 7.94 16.22 -11.04
CA LEU A 164 7.80 17.35 -10.13
C LEU A 164 6.85 18.42 -10.67
N VAL A 165 6.94 18.75 -11.97
CA VAL A 165 6.01 19.68 -12.63
C VAL A 165 4.57 19.13 -12.54
N GLU A 166 4.38 17.87 -12.86
CA GLU A 166 3.08 17.20 -12.81
C GLU A 166 2.46 17.18 -11.42
N GLN A 167 3.30 17.15 -10.37
CA GLN A 167 2.87 17.18 -8.97
C GLN A 167 2.80 18.60 -8.38
N GLY A 168 3.14 19.64 -9.16
CA GLY A 168 3.19 21.04 -8.71
C GLY A 168 4.29 21.32 -7.68
N LEU A 169 5.37 20.54 -7.73
CA LEU A 169 6.52 20.60 -6.81
C LEU A 169 7.77 21.21 -7.45
N ASP A 170 7.73 21.54 -8.73
CA ASP A 170 8.87 22.03 -9.52
C ASP A 170 9.52 23.29 -8.96
N LYS A 171 8.69 24.23 -8.46
CA LYS A 171 9.17 25.47 -7.84
C LYS A 171 9.89 25.28 -6.51
N TYR A 172 9.70 24.14 -5.86
CA TYR A 172 10.34 23.76 -4.60
C TYR A 172 11.51 22.80 -4.78
N LYS A 173 11.91 22.48 -6.02
CA LYS A 173 12.86 21.41 -6.36
C LYS A 173 14.18 21.46 -5.60
N ASP A 174 14.68 22.67 -5.32
CA ASP A 174 15.96 22.93 -4.66
C ASP A 174 15.82 23.11 -3.13
N GLU A 175 14.58 23.12 -2.60
CA GLU A 175 14.31 23.23 -1.18
C GLU A 175 14.50 21.87 -0.49
N ARG A 176 14.81 21.89 0.81
CA ARG A 176 14.83 20.67 1.62
C ARG A 176 13.43 20.12 1.76
N ALA A 177 13.28 18.79 1.67
CA ALA A 177 11.99 18.15 1.77
C ALA A 177 11.24 18.50 3.08
N THR A 178 11.97 18.72 4.18
CA THR A 178 11.41 19.04 5.49
C THR A 178 10.99 20.50 5.65
N SER A 179 11.40 21.41 4.75
CA SER A 179 10.95 22.81 4.78
C SER A 179 9.57 23.01 4.18
N LEU A 180 9.06 22.01 3.46
CA LEU A 180 7.75 22.08 2.86
C LEU A 180 6.62 22.02 3.88
N PRO A 181 5.48 22.71 3.65
CA PRO A 181 4.23 22.44 4.37
C PRO A 181 3.82 20.98 4.30
N TYR A 182 3.12 20.49 5.34
CA TYR A 182 2.77 19.07 5.48
C TYR A 182 2.09 18.46 4.23
N GLY A 183 1.10 19.15 3.65
CA GLY A 183 0.42 18.69 2.44
C GLY A 183 1.36 18.53 1.23
N LEU A 184 2.36 19.42 1.09
CA LEU A 184 3.38 19.29 0.03
C LEU A 184 4.39 18.19 0.34
N GLN A 185 4.72 17.93 1.61
CA GLN A 185 5.52 16.77 1.99
C GLN A 185 4.80 15.47 1.63
N ARG A 186 3.49 15.37 1.86
CA ARG A 186 2.68 14.20 1.45
C ARG A 186 2.66 14.03 -0.06
N ARG A 187 2.48 15.12 -0.82
CA ARG A 187 2.59 15.08 -2.29
C ARG A 187 3.98 14.61 -2.75
N LEU A 188 5.03 15.06 -2.10
CA LEU A 188 6.40 14.64 -2.40
C LEU A 188 6.62 13.14 -2.11
N GLU A 189 6.07 12.63 -1.00
CA GLU A 189 6.15 11.21 -0.68
C GLU A 189 5.45 10.36 -1.75
N ILE A 190 4.26 10.78 -2.21
CA ILE A 190 3.54 10.13 -3.30
C ILE A 190 4.33 10.26 -4.62
N ALA A 191 4.87 11.43 -4.94
CA ALA A 191 5.72 11.62 -6.12
C ALA A 191 6.93 10.67 -6.10
N ARG A 192 7.57 10.50 -4.95
CA ARG A 192 8.66 9.53 -4.78
C ARG A 192 8.21 8.09 -5.02
N ALA A 193 7.03 7.71 -4.55
CA ALA A 193 6.45 6.40 -4.83
C ALA A 193 6.16 6.23 -6.33
N LEU A 194 5.56 7.23 -6.99
CA LEU A 194 5.31 7.26 -8.44
C LEU A 194 6.60 7.15 -9.27
N ALA A 195 7.71 7.73 -8.78
CA ALA A 195 9.00 7.64 -9.45
C ALA A 195 9.50 6.20 -9.63
N THR A 196 9.01 5.26 -8.84
CA THR A 196 9.29 3.82 -9.01
C THR A 196 8.43 3.18 -10.11
N ASN A 197 7.58 3.94 -10.80
CA ASN A 197 6.68 3.48 -11.85
C ASN A 197 5.85 2.25 -11.43
N PRO A 198 5.04 2.36 -10.35
CA PRO A 198 4.27 1.24 -9.82
C PRO A 198 3.05 0.93 -10.68
N LYS A 199 2.56 -0.32 -10.60
CA LYS A 199 1.22 -0.71 -11.04
C LYS A 199 0.21 -0.60 -9.90
N LEU A 200 0.67 -0.90 -8.67
CA LEU A 200 -0.13 -0.84 -7.44
C LEU A 200 0.52 0.14 -6.46
N LEU A 201 -0.25 1.15 -6.07
CA LEU A 201 0.15 2.13 -5.06
C LEU A 201 -0.60 1.85 -3.75
N LEU A 202 0.14 1.54 -2.71
CA LEU A 202 -0.37 1.35 -1.36
C LEU A 202 -0.28 2.66 -0.58
N LEU A 203 -1.41 3.18 -0.12
CA LEU A 203 -1.49 4.41 0.68
C LEU A 203 -1.87 4.06 2.13
N ASP A 204 -0.97 4.37 3.06
CA ASP A 204 -1.15 4.06 4.48
C ASP A 204 -1.54 5.35 5.22
N GLU A 205 -2.83 5.48 5.56
CA GLU A 205 -3.46 6.64 6.21
C GLU A 205 -3.04 7.99 5.60
N PRO A 206 -3.28 8.19 4.29
CA PRO A 206 -2.76 9.37 3.59
C PRO A 206 -3.36 10.69 4.08
N ALA A 207 -4.55 10.69 4.71
CA ALA A 207 -5.22 11.87 5.25
C ALA A 207 -4.91 12.15 6.72
N ALA A 208 -4.02 11.36 7.36
CA ALA A 208 -3.70 11.56 8.77
C ALA A 208 -3.19 12.99 9.04
N GLY A 209 -3.83 13.68 10.00
CA GLY A 209 -3.47 15.05 10.38
C GLY A 209 -3.94 16.16 9.43
N MET A 210 -4.73 15.84 8.42
CA MET A 210 -5.30 16.81 7.48
C MET A 210 -6.63 17.38 7.96
N ASN A 211 -6.88 18.65 7.65
CA ASN A 211 -8.18 19.26 7.84
C ASN A 211 -9.16 18.83 6.71
N PRO A 212 -10.49 19.10 6.84
CA PRO A 212 -11.47 18.66 5.85
C PRO A 212 -11.22 19.17 4.42
N GLN A 213 -10.69 20.39 4.26
CA GLN A 213 -10.36 20.96 2.96
C GLN A 213 -9.17 20.23 2.32
N GLU A 214 -8.10 20.00 3.09
CA GLU A 214 -6.93 19.24 2.65
C GLU A 214 -7.31 17.80 2.27
N THR A 215 -8.21 17.17 3.05
CA THR A 215 -8.74 15.82 2.74
C THR A 215 -9.49 15.80 1.41
N GLN A 216 -10.27 16.84 1.09
CA GLN A 216 -10.94 16.94 -0.21
C GLN A 216 -9.97 17.16 -1.38
N GLU A 217 -8.92 17.94 -1.16
CA GLU A 217 -7.85 18.14 -2.14
C GLU A 217 -7.07 16.85 -2.37
N LEU A 218 -6.77 16.09 -1.30
CA LEU A 218 -6.16 14.78 -1.39
C LEU A 218 -7.05 13.78 -2.15
N ALA A 219 -8.36 13.77 -1.91
CA ALA A 219 -9.29 12.92 -2.64
C ALA A 219 -9.23 13.15 -4.15
N ARG A 220 -9.28 14.41 -4.58
CA ARG A 220 -9.13 14.79 -6.00
C ARG A 220 -7.76 14.36 -6.55
N PHE A 221 -6.72 14.62 -5.80
CA PHE A 221 -5.36 14.25 -6.18
C PHE A 221 -5.17 12.74 -6.36
N ILE A 222 -5.77 11.90 -5.49
CA ILE A 222 -5.72 10.44 -5.63
C ILE A 222 -6.39 9.99 -6.93
N HIS A 223 -7.55 10.54 -7.29
CA HIS A 223 -8.19 10.25 -8.58
C HIS A 223 -7.33 10.70 -9.76
N GLU A 224 -6.79 11.92 -9.71
CA GLU A 224 -5.93 12.46 -10.77
C GLU A 224 -4.72 11.58 -11.05
N ILE A 225 -4.01 11.11 -10.01
CA ILE A 225 -2.84 10.24 -10.19
C ILE A 225 -3.24 8.85 -10.66
N ARG A 226 -4.37 8.29 -10.17
CA ARG A 226 -4.89 7.01 -10.67
C ARG A 226 -5.12 7.08 -12.17
N ASP A 227 -5.87 8.06 -12.63
CA ASP A 227 -6.27 8.18 -14.03
C ASP A 227 -5.06 8.54 -14.93
N LYS A 228 -4.22 9.46 -14.47
CA LYS A 228 -3.06 9.92 -15.24
C LYS A 228 -2.01 8.84 -15.45
N TYR A 229 -1.74 8.02 -14.43
CA TYR A 229 -0.70 7.00 -14.48
C TYR A 229 -1.24 5.57 -14.66
N GLY A 230 -2.56 5.40 -14.81
CA GLY A 230 -3.19 4.09 -14.93
C GLY A 230 -2.96 3.20 -13.71
N LEU A 231 -3.03 3.79 -12.51
CA LEU A 231 -2.72 3.08 -11.27
C LEU A 231 -3.89 2.26 -10.76
N THR A 232 -3.55 1.16 -10.11
CA THR A 232 -4.42 0.54 -9.12
C THR A 232 -4.01 1.07 -7.74
N ILE A 233 -4.96 1.42 -6.89
CA ILE A 233 -4.69 2.00 -5.57
C ILE A 233 -5.33 1.14 -4.50
N PHE A 234 -4.56 0.79 -3.47
CA PHE A 234 -5.07 0.13 -2.28
C PHE A 234 -4.71 0.97 -1.05
N LEU A 235 -5.71 1.39 -0.28
CA LEU A 235 -5.48 2.29 0.85
C LEU A 235 -5.98 1.71 2.17
N ILE A 236 -5.27 2.06 3.25
CA ILE A 236 -5.76 1.98 4.62
C ILE A 236 -6.18 3.37 5.03
N GLU A 237 -7.38 3.52 5.57
CA GLU A 237 -7.87 4.78 6.11
C GLU A 237 -8.86 4.57 7.25
N HIS A 238 -8.99 5.58 8.08
CA HIS A 238 -9.98 5.67 9.14
C HIS A 238 -10.91 6.89 8.97
N HIS A 239 -10.59 7.80 8.03
CA HIS A 239 -11.45 8.93 7.67
C HIS A 239 -12.52 8.47 6.68
N MET A 240 -13.70 8.12 7.22
CA MET A 240 -14.82 7.57 6.42
C MET A 240 -15.23 8.47 5.26
N ASP A 241 -15.23 9.79 5.45
CA ASP A 241 -15.57 10.74 4.36
C ASP A 241 -14.66 10.60 3.15
N LEU A 242 -13.36 10.39 3.36
CA LEU A 242 -12.42 10.14 2.28
C LEU A 242 -12.70 8.78 1.63
N VAL A 243 -12.78 7.72 2.45
CA VAL A 243 -13.01 6.35 1.98
C VAL A 243 -14.26 6.25 1.12
N MET A 244 -15.40 6.74 1.63
CA MET A 244 -16.70 6.68 0.92
C MET A 244 -16.71 7.51 -0.37
N ARG A 245 -15.86 8.52 -0.48
CA ARG A 245 -15.75 9.39 -1.64
C ARG A 245 -14.92 8.82 -2.78
N ILE A 246 -13.83 8.11 -2.45
CA ILE A 246 -12.85 7.73 -3.47
C ILE A 246 -12.81 6.24 -3.79
N SER A 247 -13.33 5.36 -2.91
CA SER A 247 -13.18 3.92 -3.08
C SER A 247 -14.23 3.35 -4.03
N ASP A 248 -13.80 2.47 -4.90
CA ASP A 248 -14.68 1.65 -5.74
C ASP A 248 -15.18 0.44 -4.96
N TYR A 249 -14.33 -0.11 -4.06
CA TYR A 249 -14.62 -1.26 -3.22
C TYR A 249 -13.95 -1.14 -1.85
N ILE A 250 -14.58 -1.70 -0.81
CA ILE A 250 -14.12 -1.61 0.58
C ILE A 250 -14.15 -2.99 1.21
N TYR A 251 -13.04 -3.35 1.87
CA TYR A 251 -12.96 -4.45 2.83
C TYR A 251 -12.95 -3.90 4.24
N VAL A 252 -13.72 -4.52 5.13
CA VAL A 252 -13.80 -4.12 6.55
C VAL A 252 -13.29 -5.26 7.41
N ILE A 253 -12.30 -4.98 8.23
CA ILE A 253 -11.76 -5.95 9.19
C ILE A 253 -11.95 -5.47 10.62
N ASP A 254 -12.20 -6.43 11.51
CA ASP A 254 -12.21 -6.23 12.94
C ASP A 254 -11.55 -7.42 13.62
N PHE A 255 -10.75 -7.19 14.67
CA PHE A 255 -9.96 -8.21 15.36
C PHE A 255 -9.26 -9.21 14.43
N GLY A 256 -8.71 -8.72 13.33
CA GLY A 256 -7.95 -9.53 12.36
C GLY A 256 -8.80 -10.27 11.33
N SER A 257 -10.12 -10.27 11.43
CA SER A 257 -11.04 -11.00 10.55
C SER A 257 -11.86 -10.06 9.69
N GLU A 258 -12.21 -10.49 8.48
CA GLU A 258 -13.14 -9.75 7.63
C GLU A 258 -14.57 -9.84 8.19
N ILE A 259 -15.19 -8.68 8.39
CA ILE A 259 -16.58 -8.58 8.87
C ILE A 259 -17.56 -8.14 7.79
N ALA A 260 -17.09 -7.42 6.76
CA ALA A 260 -17.90 -6.99 5.62
C ALA A 260 -17.01 -6.63 4.44
N GLN A 261 -17.60 -6.68 3.24
CA GLN A 261 -16.99 -6.14 2.01
C GLN A 261 -18.08 -5.67 1.05
N GLY A 262 -17.75 -4.75 0.17
CA GLY A 262 -18.70 -4.24 -0.85
C GLY A 262 -18.37 -2.84 -1.36
N VAL A 263 -19.29 -2.31 -2.15
CA VAL A 263 -19.22 -0.90 -2.58
C VAL A 263 -19.51 0.02 -1.38
N PRO A 264 -19.05 1.30 -1.42
CA PRO A 264 -19.18 2.22 -0.27
C PRO A 264 -20.59 2.29 0.32
N LYS A 265 -21.61 2.32 -0.52
CA LYS A 265 -23.02 2.40 -0.09
C LYS A 265 -23.45 1.19 0.72
N ASP A 266 -23.01 -0.01 0.35
CA ASP A 266 -23.38 -1.24 1.04
C ASP A 266 -22.66 -1.33 2.40
N VAL A 267 -21.39 -0.96 2.44
CA VAL A 267 -20.57 -0.94 3.66
C VAL A 267 -21.12 0.08 4.67
N GLN A 268 -21.50 1.27 4.22
CA GLN A 268 -22.03 2.35 5.07
C GLN A 268 -23.30 1.94 5.81
N ASN A 269 -24.11 1.08 5.19
CA ASN A 269 -25.39 0.63 5.77
C ASN A 269 -25.31 -0.73 6.43
N ASN A 270 -24.12 -1.32 6.55
CA ASN A 270 -23.94 -2.62 7.16
C ASN A 270 -23.91 -2.51 8.68
N GLN A 271 -24.86 -3.17 9.37
CA GLN A 271 -24.98 -3.10 10.83
C GLN A 271 -23.71 -3.58 11.55
N ARG A 272 -23.07 -4.65 11.08
CA ARG A 272 -21.82 -5.16 11.67
C ARG A 272 -20.69 -4.12 11.61
N VAL A 273 -20.63 -3.35 10.53
CA VAL A 273 -19.65 -2.27 10.38
C VAL A 273 -19.95 -1.14 11.36
N ILE A 274 -21.21 -0.74 11.44
CA ILE A 274 -21.65 0.31 12.38
C ILE A 274 -21.31 -0.11 13.82
N ASP A 275 -21.64 -1.33 14.21
CA ASP A 275 -21.38 -1.87 15.55
C ASP A 275 -19.89 -1.91 15.88
N ALA A 276 -19.04 -2.33 14.93
CA ALA A 276 -17.59 -2.36 15.11
C ALA A 276 -16.97 -0.97 15.34
N TYR A 277 -17.55 0.08 14.77
CA TYR A 277 -17.05 1.45 14.95
C TYR A 277 -17.65 2.18 16.16
N LEU A 278 -18.89 1.85 16.54
CA LEU A 278 -19.55 2.47 17.69
C LEU A 278 -19.20 1.77 19.01
N GLY A 279 -18.63 0.56 18.94
CA GLY A 279 -18.40 -0.29 20.10
C GLY A 279 -19.73 -0.69 20.71
N VAL A 280 -20.32 -1.77 20.26
CA VAL A 280 -21.49 -2.34 20.96
C VAL A 280 -21.02 -2.76 22.35
N VAL A 281 -21.54 -2.11 23.36
CA VAL A 281 -21.57 -2.67 24.71
C VAL A 281 -22.50 -3.87 24.58
N GLU A 282 -21.94 -5.07 24.51
CA GLU A 282 -22.74 -6.28 24.73
C GLU A 282 -23.28 -6.15 26.17
N ASP A 283 -24.56 -5.81 26.28
CA ASP A 283 -25.28 -5.95 27.53
C ASP A 283 -25.27 -7.45 27.90
N GLU A 284 -24.57 -7.78 29.00
CA GLU A 284 -24.57 -9.10 29.62
C GLU A 284 -25.96 -9.52 30.11
#